data_a9e3ae3d9a77f3d383f4eadac74ee571
#
_entry.id   a9e3ae3d9a77f3d383f4eadac74ee571
#
_cell.length_a   1.000
_cell.length_b   1.000
_cell.length_c   1.000
_cell.angle_alpha   90.00
_cell.angle_beta   90.00
_cell.angle_gamma   90.00
#
_symmetry.space_group_name_H-M   'P 1'
#
loop_
_entity.id
_entity.type
_entity.pdbx_description
1 polymer ?
#
loop_
_entity_poly.entity_id
_entity_poly.type
_entity_poly.pdbx_seq_one_letter_code
_entity_poly.pdbx_strand_id
1 'polypeptide(L)' 'MSKREKLLKELENNPKDVRFETLRNLLESVDYEMFNKGSSHFQFRKVGRDLITIPFKRPIKPVYVKMVIKAVKDEQ' A
#
# COMPACT_ATOMS: atom_id res chain seq x y z
N MET A 1 11.10 4.68 -16.94
CA MET A 1 10.51 4.18 -15.69
C MET A 1 9.05 4.55 -15.60
N SER A 2 8.22 3.67 -15.07
CA SER A 2 6.83 3.99 -14.82
C SER A 2 6.71 4.89 -13.60
N LYS A 3 5.58 5.60 -13.50
CA LYS A 3 5.30 6.42 -12.32
C LYS A 3 5.32 5.59 -11.03
N ARG A 4 4.87 4.34 -11.14
CA ARG A 4 4.84 3.41 -10.01
C ARG A 4 6.24 3.10 -9.48
N GLU A 5 7.19 2.82 -10.36
CA GLU A 5 8.57 2.54 -9.96
C GLU A 5 9.21 3.74 -9.27
N LYS A 6 8.98 4.92 -9.81
CA LYS A 6 9.51 6.15 -9.22
C LYS A 6 8.95 6.37 -7.83
N LEU A 7 7.64 6.18 -7.68
CA LEU A 7 6.97 6.33 -6.38
C LEU A 7 7.46 5.31 -5.38
N LEU A 8 7.68 4.06 -5.81
CA LEU A 8 8.21 3.02 -4.93
C LEU A 8 9.59 3.39 -4.39
N LYS A 9 10.45 3.94 -5.25
CA LYS A 9 11.78 4.38 -4.83
C LYS A 9 11.70 5.50 -3.81
N GLU A 10 10.80 6.45 -4.03
CA GLU A 10 10.61 7.56 -3.10
C GLU A 10 10.15 7.04 -1.73
N LEU A 11 9.22 6.09 -1.71
CA LEU A 11 8.74 5.50 -0.47
C LEU A 11 9.80 4.69 0.25
N GLU A 12 10.65 3.97 -0.48
CA GLU A 12 11.77 3.22 0.10
C GLU A 12 12.77 4.13 0.77
N ASN A 13 13.05 5.26 0.14
CA ASN A 13 14.01 6.23 0.68
C ASN A 13 13.46 6.98 1.88
N ASN A 14 12.14 7.23 1.89
CA ASN A 14 11.51 7.99 2.96
C ASN A 14 10.11 7.44 3.24
N PRO A 15 10.01 6.40 4.09
CA PRO A 15 8.71 5.80 4.42
C PRO A 15 7.94 6.57 5.49
N LYS A 16 8.39 7.78 5.83
CA LYS A 16 7.71 8.63 6.79
C LYS A 16 6.71 9.55 6.08
N ASP A 17 5.69 9.97 6.81
CA ASP A 17 4.69 10.93 6.34
C ASP A 17 3.95 10.47 5.06
N VAL A 18 3.80 9.17 4.92
CA VAL A 18 3.09 8.60 3.78
C VAL A 18 1.59 8.65 4.03
N ARG A 19 0.83 9.05 3.00
CA ARG A 19 -0.61 9.13 3.09
C ARG A 19 -1.25 7.79 2.72
N PHE A 20 -2.41 7.53 3.32
CA PHE A 20 -3.17 6.31 3.03
C PHE A 20 -3.51 6.21 1.53
N GLU A 21 -3.92 7.31 0.92
CA GLU A 21 -4.30 7.31 -0.51
C GLU A 21 -3.15 6.88 -1.42
N THR A 22 -1.92 7.23 -1.06
CA THR A 22 -0.74 6.82 -1.82
C THR A 22 -0.61 5.30 -1.83
N LEU A 23 -0.76 4.67 -0.66
CA LEU A 23 -0.68 3.21 -0.55
C LEU A 23 -1.85 2.53 -1.27
N ARG A 24 -3.04 3.08 -1.13
CA ARG A 24 -4.22 2.58 -1.82
C ARG A 24 -4.02 2.57 -3.33
N ASN A 25 -3.54 3.69 -3.88
CA ASN A 25 -3.32 3.80 -5.31
C ASN A 25 -2.29 2.78 -5.81
N LEU A 26 -1.22 2.57 -5.03
CA LEU A 26 -0.21 1.58 -5.38
C LEU A 26 -0.79 0.17 -5.41
N LEU A 27 -1.54 -0.20 -4.39
CA LEU A 27 -2.13 -1.53 -4.30
C LEU A 27 -3.17 -1.75 -5.40
N GLU A 28 -4.00 -0.75 -5.68
CA GLU A 28 -4.97 -0.84 -6.76
C GLU A 28 -4.30 -0.95 -8.13
N SER A 29 -3.12 -0.36 -8.29
CA SER A 29 -2.39 -0.45 -9.55
C SER A 29 -1.90 -1.86 -9.87
N VAL A 30 -1.85 -2.74 -8.86
CA VAL A 30 -1.49 -4.15 -9.04
C VAL A 30 -2.65 -5.08 -8.72
N ASP A 31 -3.87 -4.58 -8.93
CA ASP A 31 -5.12 -5.35 -8.88
C ASP A 31 -5.56 -5.81 -7.49
N TYR A 32 -5.11 -5.15 -6.43
CA TYR A 32 -5.70 -5.37 -5.13
C TYR A 32 -7.05 -4.66 -5.03
N GLU A 33 -7.99 -5.27 -4.35
CA GLU A 33 -9.30 -4.67 -4.07
C GLU A 33 -9.36 -4.23 -2.62
N MET A 34 -9.93 -3.05 -2.39
CA MET A 34 -10.07 -2.49 -1.04
C MET A 34 -11.44 -2.82 -0.46
N PHE A 35 -11.44 -3.28 0.80
CA PHE A 35 -12.65 -3.57 1.54
C PHE A 35 -12.63 -2.85 2.88
N ASN A 36 -13.77 -2.32 3.27
CA ASN A 36 -13.94 -1.68 4.57
C ASN A 36 -15.38 -1.87 5.03
N LYS A 37 -15.55 -2.39 6.24
CA LYS A 37 -16.87 -2.63 6.83
C LYS A 37 -17.20 -1.60 7.91
N GLY A 38 -16.89 -0.33 7.64
CA GLY A 38 -17.20 0.75 8.57
C GLY A 38 -16.20 0.93 9.70
N SER A 39 -15.02 0.31 9.61
CA SER A 39 -13.97 0.47 10.60
C SER A 39 -12.88 1.41 10.10
N SER A 40 -11.94 1.77 10.99
CA SER A 40 -10.77 2.55 10.61
C SER A 40 -9.68 1.70 9.97
N HIS A 41 -9.89 0.40 9.82
CA HIS A 41 -8.96 -0.51 9.19
C HIS A 41 -9.46 -0.91 7.81
N PHE A 42 -8.64 -0.70 6.80
CA PHE A 42 -8.95 -1.05 5.43
C PHE A 42 -8.21 -2.32 5.04
N GLN A 43 -8.92 -3.26 4.43
CA GLN A 43 -8.35 -4.52 3.97
C GLN A 43 -8.14 -4.47 2.46
N PHE A 44 -7.00 -4.99 2.01
CA PHE A 44 -6.70 -5.11 0.58
C PHE A 44 -6.49 -6.57 0.25
N ARG A 45 -7.21 -7.05 -0.74
CA ARG A 45 -7.20 -8.46 -1.13
C ARG A 45 -6.86 -8.63 -2.60
N LYS A 46 -6.14 -9.70 -2.88
CA LYS A 46 -5.86 -10.13 -4.24
C LYS A 46 -5.79 -11.64 -4.27
N VAL A 47 -6.38 -12.26 -5.30
CA VAL A 47 -6.37 -13.71 -5.46
C VAL A 47 -4.93 -14.22 -5.50
N GLY A 48 -4.63 -15.23 -4.68
CA GLY A 48 -3.29 -15.80 -4.60
C GLY A 48 -2.30 -15.01 -3.76
N ARG A 49 -2.76 -13.95 -3.08
CA ARG A 49 -1.89 -13.12 -2.23
C ARG A 49 -2.45 -12.99 -0.83
N ASP A 50 -1.57 -12.70 0.11
CA ASP A 50 -1.96 -12.51 1.50
C ASP A 50 -2.76 -11.23 1.69
N LEU A 51 -3.67 -11.27 2.65
CA LEU A 51 -4.45 -10.09 3.02
C LEU A 51 -3.55 -9.02 3.62
N ILE A 52 -3.74 -7.78 3.20
CA ILE A 52 -3.04 -6.64 3.75
C ILE A 52 -4.06 -5.77 4.48
N THR A 53 -3.81 -5.46 5.75
CA THR A 53 -4.66 -4.58 6.53
C THR A 53 -3.89 -3.31 6.88
N ILE A 54 -4.45 -2.15 6.54
CA ILE A 54 -3.81 -0.86 6.79
C ILE A 54 -4.77 0.02 7.59
N PRO A 55 -4.37 0.52 8.76
CA PRO A 55 -5.19 1.46 9.51
C PRO A 55 -5.20 2.82 8.83
N PHE A 56 -6.35 3.49 8.84
CA PHE A 56 -6.48 4.83 8.29
C PHE A 56 -5.98 5.83 9.33
N LYS A 57 -4.69 6.15 9.24
CA LYS A 57 -4.03 7.08 10.15
C LYS A 57 -3.13 8.04 9.38
N ARG A 58 -2.83 9.16 9.98
CA ARG A 58 -1.89 10.15 9.44
C ARG A 58 -0.82 10.44 10.50
N PRO A 59 0.45 10.21 10.18
CA PRO A 59 0.95 9.48 9.01
C PRO A 59 0.80 7.97 9.17
N ILE A 60 0.87 7.24 8.06
CA ILE A 60 0.89 5.77 8.10
C ILE A 60 2.24 5.32 8.66
N LYS A 61 2.22 4.34 9.55
CA LYS A 61 3.46 3.83 10.13
C LYS A 61 4.34 3.18 9.07
N PRO A 62 5.68 3.36 9.14
CA PRO A 62 6.59 2.78 8.15
C PRO A 62 6.46 1.28 7.95
N VAL A 63 6.05 0.53 8.97
CA VAL A 63 5.87 -0.92 8.83
C VAL A 63 4.82 -1.25 7.77
N TYR A 64 3.75 -0.48 7.69
CA TYR A 64 2.71 -0.70 6.68
C TYR A 64 3.18 -0.26 5.30
N VAL A 65 3.94 0.82 5.24
CA VAL A 65 4.52 1.29 3.98
C VAL A 65 5.43 0.22 3.39
N LYS A 66 6.27 -0.40 4.21
CA LYS A 66 7.17 -1.46 3.76
C LYS A 66 6.40 -2.69 3.27
N MET A 67 5.30 -3.03 3.93
CA MET A 67 4.45 -4.15 3.50
C MET A 67 3.87 -3.90 2.11
N VAL A 68 3.40 -2.68 1.86
CA VAL A 68 2.84 -2.30 0.56
C VAL A 68 3.91 -2.32 -0.51
N ILE A 69 5.09 -1.77 -0.22
CA ILE A 69 6.20 -1.77 -1.17
C ILE A 69 6.55 -3.18 -1.59
N LYS A 70 6.67 -4.09 -0.62
CA LYS A 70 6.98 -5.49 -0.91
C LYS A 70 5.90 -6.13 -1.77
N ALA A 71 4.64 -5.92 -1.43
CA ALA A 71 3.53 -6.50 -2.18
C ALA A 71 3.51 -6.02 -3.63
N VAL A 72 3.74 -4.73 -3.85
CA VAL A 72 3.75 -4.16 -5.19
C VAL A 72 4.96 -4.66 -5.99
N LYS A 73 6.12 -4.77 -5.36
CA LYS A 73 7.32 -5.29 -6.03
C LYS A 73 7.16 -6.74 -6.44
N ASP A 74 6.49 -7.55 -5.63
CA ASP A 74 6.26 -8.95 -5.95
C ASP A 74 5.35 -9.13 -7.17
N GLU A 75 4.64 -8.08 -7.57
CA GLU A 75 3.76 -8.09 -8.72
C GLU A 75 4.39 -7.51 -9.99
N GLN A 76 5.59 -7.03 -9.91
CA GLN A 76 6.31 -6.47 -11.07
C GLN A 76 6.98 -7.53 -11.92
#